data_430cc47590d7c9779f7e6a531a401ac7
#
_entry.id   430cc47590d7c9779f7e6a531a401ac7
#
_cell.length_a   1.000
_cell.length_b   1.000
_cell.length_c   1.000
_cell.angle_alpha   90.00
_cell.angle_beta   90.00
_cell.angle_gamma   90.00
#
_symmetry.space_group_name_H-M   'P 1'
#
loop_
_entity.id
_entity.type
_entity.pdbx_description
1 polymer ?
#
loop_
_entity_poly.entity_id
_entity_poly.type
_entity_poly.pdbx_seq_one_letter_code
_entity_poly.pdbx_strand_id
1 'polypeptide(L)'
;MGHLRLCLKCCCTSRLTLNPAKCAFGVTSGALLGHIVSKEGIAVDPNKITAIIEAKTPTNAKALNRFLGQIHWHSRMLRYLADFTTPLHVTVHRIPFKWTAIEDKAYEALKIMLTQAPIVQPLDWTTTFHVFVDASDNAIGSALMQLTEPNW
;
A
#
# COMPACT_ATOMS: atom_id res chain seq x y z
N MET A 1 -25.96 -7.42 -10.96
CA MET A 1 -26.41 -6.42 -11.98
C MET A 1 -26.96 -5.12 -11.37
N GLY A 2 -27.66 -5.14 -10.23
CA GLY A 2 -28.27 -3.94 -9.61
C GLY A 2 -27.29 -2.82 -9.25
N HIS A 3 -26.20 -3.14 -8.58
CA HIS A 3 -25.19 -2.15 -8.17
C HIS A 3 -24.50 -1.44 -9.33
N LEU A 4 -24.15 -2.15 -10.41
CA LEU A 4 -23.55 -1.54 -11.59
C LEU A 4 -24.50 -0.53 -12.24
N ARG A 5 -25.79 -0.91 -12.39
CA ARG A 5 -26.80 0.01 -12.94
C ARG A 5 -26.93 1.27 -12.08
N LEU A 6 -26.91 1.12 -10.75
CA LEU A 6 -26.98 2.24 -9.82
C LEU A 6 -25.75 3.16 -9.96
N CYS A 7 -24.54 2.59 -9.99
CA CYS A 7 -23.31 3.36 -10.20
C CYS A 7 -23.35 4.15 -11.53
N LEU A 8 -23.73 3.50 -12.62
CA LEU A 8 -23.83 4.17 -13.93
C LEU A 8 -24.88 5.27 -13.93
N LYS A 9 -26.02 5.06 -13.25
CA LYS A 9 -27.06 6.10 -13.08
C LYS A 9 -26.52 7.29 -12.30
N CYS A 10 -25.78 7.05 -11.20
CA CYS A 10 -25.14 8.13 -10.44
C CYS A 10 -24.14 8.91 -11.30
N CYS A 11 -23.32 8.23 -12.12
CA CYS A 11 -22.41 8.88 -13.05
C CYS A 11 -23.16 9.79 -14.03
N CYS A 12 -24.25 9.31 -14.63
CA CYS A 12 -25.08 10.10 -15.52
C CYS A 12 -25.70 11.33 -14.82
N THR A 13 -26.25 11.15 -13.62
CA THR A 13 -26.85 12.24 -12.82
C THR A 13 -25.79 13.31 -12.47
N SER A 14 -24.57 12.88 -12.11
CA SER A 14 -23.44 13.76 -11.79
C SER A 14 -22.71 14.29 -13.04
N ARG A 15 -23.16 14.00 -14.24
CA ARG A 15 -22.55 14.38 -15.52
C ARG A 15 -21.08 13.94 -15.64
N LEU A 16 -20.73 12.79 -15.04
CA LEU A 16 -19.39 12.20 -15.14
C LEU A 16 -19.29 11.41 -16.44
N THR A 17 -18.27 11.73 -17.24
CA THR A 17 -17.94 11.00 -18.46
C THR A 17 -16.97 9.87 -18.16
N LEU A 18 -17.34 8.65 -18.48
CA LEU A 18 -16.47 7.47 -18.36
C LEU A 18 -15.73 7.24 -19.68
N ASN A 19 -14.45 6.89 -19.59
CA ASN A 19 -13.67 6.46 -20.77
C ASN A 19 -13.85 4.95 -20.95
N PRO A 20 -14.55 4.49 -22.01
CA PRO A 20 -14.81 3.07 -22.23
C PRO A 20 -13.54 2.21 -22.32
N ALA A 21 -12.45 2.76 -22.88
CA ALA A 21 -11.18 2.05 -23.02
C ALA A 21 -10.48 1.78 -21.66
N LYS A 22 -10.87 2.49 -20.61
CA LYS A 22 -10.36 2.33 -19.25
C LYS A 22 -11.32 1.61 -18.32
N CYS A 23 -12.51 1.27 -18.80
CA CYS A 23 -13.54 0.57 -18.02
C CYS A 23 -13.40 -0.94 -18.24
N ALA A 24 -13.39 -1.70 -17.14
CA ALA A 24 -13.47 -3.14 -17.17
C ALA A 24 -14.64 -3.62 -16.31
N PHE A 25 -15.52 -4.42 -16.89
CA PHE A 25 -16.73 -4.93 -16.22
C PHE A 25 -16.74 -6.45 -16.26
N GLY A 26 -17.19 -7.08 -15.16
CA GLY A 26 -17.33 -8.54 -15.08
C GLY A 26 -16.01 -9.30 -15.15
N VAL A 27 -14.90 -8.67 -14.80
CA VAL A 27 -13.57 -9.29 -14.75
C VAL A 27 -13.35 -10.00 -13.41
N THR A 28 -12.59 -11.08 -13.41
CA THR A 28 -12.22 -11.84 -12.19
C THR A 28 -11.03 -11.22 -11.45
N SER A 29 -10.19 -10.48 -12.16
CA SER A 29 -9.09 -9.71 -11.61
C SER A 29 -8.74 -8.54 -12.54
N GLY A 30 -8.07 -7.53 -12.00
CA GLY A 30 -7.64 -6.39 -12.79
C GLY A 30 -6.72 -5.44 -12.05
N ALA A 31 -5.94 -4.67 -12.81
CA ALA A 31 -5.10 -3.62 -12.26
C ALA A 31 -5.95 -2.40 -11.87
N LEU A 32 -5.82 -1.96 -10.62
CA LEU A 32 -6.49 -0.79 -10.09
C LEU A 32 -5.53 0.01 -9.23
N LEU A 33 -5.25 1.25 -9.62
CA LEU A 33 -4.40 2.19 -8.85
C LEU A 33 -3.04 1.59 -8.43
N GLY A 34 -2.41 0.81 -9.30
CA GLY A 34 -1.10 0.19 -9.03
C GLY A 34 -1.14 -1.06 -8.15
N HIS A 35 -2.31 -1.66 -7.99
CA HIS A 35 -2.53 -2.94 -7.33
C HIS A 35 -3.28 -3.88 -8.26
N ILE A 36 -3.13 -5.18 -8.05
CA ILE A 36 -3.96 -6.20 -8.66
C ILE A 36 -5.07 -6.55 -7.68
N VAL A 37 -6.31 -6.31 -8.08
CA VAL A 37 -7.50 -6.67 -7.30
C VAL A 37 -8.08 -7.96 -7.87
N SER A 38 -8.32 -8.95 -7.02
CA SER A 38 -8.90 -10.23 -7.37
C SER A 38 -9.85 -10.72 -6.27
N LYS A 39 -10.39 -11.93 -6.43
CA LYS A 39 -11.21 -12.57 -5.40
C LYS A 39 -10.39 -12.89 -4.15
N GLU A 40 -9.12 -13.22 -4.31
CA GLU A 40 -8.19 -13.54 -3.22
C GLU A 40 -7.79 -12.31 -2.42
N GLY A 41 -8.00 -11.11 -2.98
CA GLY A 41 -7.69 -9.84 -2.34
C GLY A 41 -6.94 -8.86 -3.21
N ILE A 42 -6.13 -8.02 -2.56
CA ILE A 42 -5.36 -6.95 -3.19
C ILE A 42 -3.88 -7.29 -3.07
N ALA A 43 -3.21 -7.45 -4.21
CA ALA A 43 -1.77 -7.67 -4.32
C ALA A 43 -1.06 -6.45 -4.93
N VAL A 44 0.23 -6.34 -4.70
CA VAL A 44 1.06 -5.34 -5.41
C VAL A 44 1.17 -5.71 -6.89
N ASP A 45 1.10 -4.71 -7.77
CA ASP A 45 1.33 -4.91 -9.20
C ASP A 45 2.80 -5.33 -9.44
N PRO A 46 3.08 -6.53 -10.04
CA PRO A 46 4.43 -7.00 -10.30
C PRO A 46 5.29 -6.03 -11.10
N ASN A 47 4.70 -5.31 -12.05
CA ASN A 47 5.42 -4.31 -12.84
C ASN A 47 5.91 -3.13 -11.97
N LYS A 48 5.17 -2.78 -10.92
CA LYS A 48 5.58 -1.75 -9.97
C LYS A 48 6.69 -2.24 -9.06
N ILE A 49 6.59 -3.49 -8.61
CA ILE A 49 7.66 -4.13 -7.82
C ILE A 49 8.96 -4.16 -8.61
N THR A 50 8.94 -4.64 -9.85
CA THR A 50 10.12 -4.71 -10.71
C THR A 50 10.79 -3.34 -10.85
N ALA A 51 10.02 -2.28 -11.11
CA ALA A 51 10.56 -0.92 -11.21
C ALA A 51 11.23 -0.42 -9.93
N ILE A 52 10.74 -0.84 -8.75
CA ILE A 52 11.33 -0.47 -7.46
C ILE A 52 12.59 -1.30 -7.18
N ILE A 53 12.58 -2.60 -7.50
CA ILE A 53 13.73 -3.49 -7.29
C ILE A 53 14.91 -3.05 -8.18
N GLU A 54 14.64 -2.71 -9.44
CA GLU A 54 15.65 -2.28 -10.40
C GLU A 54 16.13 -0.84 -10.16
N ALA A 55 15.47 -0.10 -9.26
CA ALA A 55 15.87 1.26 -8.92
C ALA A 55 17.29 1.29 -8.33
N LYS A 56 18.12 2.17 -8.89
CA LYS A 56 19.49 2.42 -8.40
C LYS A 56 19.47 3.11 -7.05
N THR A 57 20.53 2.91 -6.28
CA THR A 57 20.73 3.60 -5.00
C THR A 57 20.58 5.12 -5.17
N PRO A 58 19.80 5.79 -4.32
CA PRO A 58 19.60 7.23 -4.41
C PRO A 58 20.88 8.01 -4.17
N THR A 59 21.19 8.95 -5.06
CA THR A 59 22.38 9.83 -4.96
C THR A 59 22.08 11.18 -4.34
N ASN A 60 20.81 11.49 -4.07
CA ASN A 60 20.39 12.76 -3.48
C ASN A 60 19.02 12.60 -2.77
N ALA A 61 18.68 13.59 -1.94
CA ALA A 61 17.46 13.61 -1.14
C ALA A 61 16.18 13.53 -2.01
N LYS A 62 16.17 14.12 -3.20
CA LYS A 62 15.01 14.09 -4.10
C LYS A 62 14.75 12.68 -4.63
N ALA A 63 15.81 11.95 -5.01
CA ALA A 63 15.69 10.55 -5.46
C ALA A 63 15.23 9.64 -4.31
N LEU A 64 15.75 9.85 -3.10
CA LEU A 64 15.35 9.12 -1.90
C LEU A 64 13.88 9.38 -1.54
N ASN A 65 13.42 10.63 -1.56
CA ASN A 65 12.02 10.97 -1.33
C ASN A 65 11.07 10.30 -2.34
N ARG A 66 11.47 10.23 -3.60
CA ARG A 66 10.70 9.54 -4.64
C ARG A 66 10.56 8.05 -4.30
N PHE A 67 11.66 7.40 -3.93
CA PHE A 67 11.64 6.00 -3.50
C PHE A 67 10.75 5.78 -2.27
N LEU A 68 10.90 6.60 -1.22
CA LEU A 68 10.06 6.52 -0.02
C LEU A 68 8.58 6.70 -0.34
N GLY A 69 8.23 7.61 -1.25
CA GLY A 69 6.85 7.77 -1.71
C GLY A 69 6.29 6.51 -2.39
N GLN A 70 7.11 5.82 -3.19
CA GLN A 70 6.72 4.55 -3.81
C GLN A 70 6.51 3.44 -2.76
N ILE A 71 7.39 3.36 -1.75
CA ILE A 71 7.25 2.41 -0.63
C ILE A 71 5.99 2.70 0.19
N HIS A 72 5.75 3.97 0.55
CA HIS A 72 4.57 4.37 1.32
C HIS A 72 3.23 4.07 0.61
N TRP A 73 3.22 4.08 -0.71
CA TRP A 73 2.05 3.67 -1.48
C TRP A 73 1.61 2.23 -1.16
N HIS A 74 2.57 1.36 -0.81
CA HIS A 74 2.34 -0.03 -0.46
C HIS A 74 2.38 -0.29 1.07
N SER A 75 2.34 0.76 1.89
CA SER A 75 2.50 0.67 3.36
C SER A 75 1.56 -0.31 4.03
N ARG A 76 0.33 -0.46 3.53
CA ARG A 76 -0.67 -1.41 4.07
C ARG A 76 -0.25 -2.88 3.96
N MET A 77 0.69 -3.20 3.07
CA MET A 77 1.18 -4.55 2.82
C MET A 77 2.52 -4.83 3.49
N LEU A 78 3.15 -3.80 4.08
CA LEU A 78 4.49 -3.88 4.66
C LEU A 78 4.42 -3.76 6.18
N ARG A 79 4.80 -4.84 6.87
CA ARG A 79 4.88 -4.83 8.34
C ARG A 79 6.12 -4.11 8.82
N TYR A 80 6.05 -3.44 9.95
CA TYR A 80 7.19 -2.76 10.59
C TYR A 80 7.90 -1.76 9.67
N LEU A 81 7.16 -1.15 8.75
CA LEU A 81 7.71 -0.24 7.75
C LEU A 81 8.51 0.91 8.36
N ALA A 82 8.09 1.43 9.51
CA ALA A 82 8.74 2.54 10.21
C ALA A 82 10.21 2.22 10.57
N ASP A 83 10.49 1.00 11.00
CA ASP A 83 11.84 0.59 11.43
C ASP A 83 12.85 0.69 10.29
N PHE A 84 12.42 0.39 9.07
CA PHE A 84 13.26 0.45 7.87
C PHE A 84 13.26 1.83 7.21
N THR A 85 12.19 2.60 7.33
CA THR A 85 12.12 3.93 6.71
C THR A 85 12.73 5.03 7.57
N THR A 86 12.79 4.88 8.89
CA THR A 86 13.33 5.87 9.81
C THR A 86 14.76 6.34 9.45
N PRO A 87 15.76 5.45 9.24
CA PRO A 87 17.11 5.88 8.88
C PRO A 87 17.13 6.62 7.53
N LEU A 88 16.28 6.23 6.59
CA LEU A 88 16.17 6.87 5.29
C LEU A 88 15.54 8.27 5.39
N HIS A 89 14.51 8.44 6.24
CA HIS A 89 13.92 9.76 6.50
C HIS A 89 14.91 10.74 7.13
N VAL A 90 15.72 10.28 8.09
CA VAL A 90 16.80 11.11 8.67
C VAL A 90 17.76 11.58 7.59
N THR A 91 18.12 10.69 6.64
CA THR A 91 19.05 10.99 5.56
C THR A 91 18.49 11.96 4.53
N VAL A 92 17.17 11.97 4.29
CA VAL A 92 16.51 12.96 3.44
C VAL A 92 16.80 14.40 3.91
N HIS A 93 16.84 14.63 5.21
CA HIS A 93 17.03 15.95 5.82
C HIS A 93 18.49 16.28 6.15
N ARG A 94 19.41 15.34 5.93
CA ARG A 94 20.83 15.54 6.20
C ARG A 94 21.52 16.42 5.14
N ILE A 95 22.25 17.43 5.60
CA ILE A 95 23.03 18.33 4.74
C ILE A 95 24.50 18.32 5.20
N PRO A 96 25.44 17.92 4.34
CA PRO A 96 25.26 17.38 2.99
C PRO A 96 24.62 16.00 2.98
N PHE A 97 23.94 15.63 1.90
CA PHE A 97 23.39 14.29 1.71
C PHE A 97 24.52 13.25 1.79
N LYS A 98 24.38 12.28 2.70
CA LYS A 98 25.38 11.25 2.90
C LYS A 98 24.70 9.89 2.97
N TRP A 99 25.11 8.99 2.09
CA TRP A 99 24.66 7.61 2.05
C TRP A 99 25.71 6.71 2.71
N THR A 100 25.29 5.86 3.63
CA THR A 100 26.15 4.94 4.37
C THR A 100 25.62 3.50 4.29
N ALA A 101 26.36 2.56 4.86
CA ALA A 101 25.95 1.16 4.92
C ALA A 101 24.64 0.93 5.70
N ILE A 102 24.23 1.88 6.57
CA ILE A 102 22.95 1.79 7.31
C ILE A 102 21.80 2.04 6.35
N GLU A 103 21.87 3.11 5.58
CA GLU A 103 20.86 3.45 4.58
C GLU A 103 20.78 2.36 3.50
N ASP A 104 21.93 1.81 3.11
CA ASP A 104 22.00 0.76 2.09
C ASP A 104 21.27 -0.51 2.54
N LYS A 105 21.52 -0.96 3.79
CA LYS A 105 20.82 -2.10 4.38
C LYS A 105 19.30 -1.86 4.48
N ALA A 106 18.88 -0.67 4.91
CA ALA A 106 17.47 -0.33 5.02
C ALA A 106 16.80 -0.29 3.64
N TYR A 107 17.49 0.25 2.64
CA TYR A 107 17.04 0.34 1.25
C TYR A 107 16.82 -1.04 0.64
N GLU A 108 17.80 -1.94 0.77
CA GLU A 108 17.69 -3.31 0.25
C GLU A 108 16.66 -4.15 1.03
N ALA A 109 16.54 -3.97 2.35
CA ALA A 109 15.51 -4.62 3.14
C ALA A 109 14.11 -4.24 2.68
N LEU A 110 13.84 -2.96 2.37
CA LEU A 110 12.54 -2.51 1.84
C LEU A 110 12.22 -3.12 0.46
N LYS A 111 13.21 -3.28 -0.41
CA LYS A 111 13.02 -3.98 -1.70
C LYS A 111 12.64 -5.44 -1.48
N ILE A 112 13.33 -6.14 -0.59
CA ILE A 112 13.02 -7.55 -0.25
C ILE A 112 11.61 -7.66 0.33
N MET A 113 11.23 -6.78 1.26
CA MET A 113 9.89 -6.76 1.86
C MET A 113 8.78 -6.61 0.80
N LEU A 114 9.01 -5.80 -0.23
CA LEU A 114 8.04 -5.66 -1.33
C LEU A 114 7.86 -6.93 -2.15
N THR A 115 8.94 -7.69 -2.38
CA THR A 115 8.85 -8.98 -3.10
C THR A 115 8.07 -10.04 -2.32
N GLN A 116 8.05 -9.92 -1.00
CA GLN A 116 7.38 -10.82 -0.07
C GLN A 116 6.07 -10.25 0.47
N ALA A 117 5.59 -9.14 -0.11
CA ALA A 117 4.38 -8.47 0.34
C ALA A 117 3.18 -9.42 0.30
N PRO A 118 2.46 -9.59 1.42
CA PRO A 118 1.30 -10.47 1.48
C PRO A 118 0.14 -9.88 0.67
N ILE A 119 -0.76 -10.74 0.22
CA ILE A 119 -2.04 -10.32 -0.34
C ILE A 119 -2.91 -9.79 0.81
N VAL A 120 -3.42 -8.58 0.68
CA VAL A 120 -4.39 -8.02 1.61
C VAL A 120 -5.74 -8.65 1.30
N GLN A 121 -6.21 -9.51 2.20
CA GLN A 121 -7.47 -10.22 2.03
C GLN A 121 -8.68 -9.28 2.16
N PRO A 122 -9.77 -9.55 1.43
CA PRO A 122 -11.02 -8.83 1.60
C PRO A 122 -11.61 -9.13 2.99
N LEU A 123 -12.43 -8.20 3.48
CA LEU A 123 -13.18 -8.41 4.73
C LEU A 123 -14.22 -9.51 4.55
N ASP A 124 -14.31 -10.40 5.55
CA ASP A 124 -15.40 -11.36 5.66
C ASP A 124 -16.53 -10.77 6.51
N TRP A 125 -17.60 -10.34 5.85
CA TRP A 125 -18.77 -9.72 6.51
C TRP A 125 -19.57 -10.68 7.37
N THR A 126 -19.29 -11.99 7.32
CA THR A 126 -19.92 -13.00 8.16
C THR A 126 -19.17 -13.22 9.47
N THR A 127 -17.91 -12.74 9.56
CA THR A 127 -17.06 -12.90 10.74
C THR A 127 -17.16 -11.66 11.65
N THR A 128 -17.06 -11.89 12.95
CA THR A 128 -17.13 -10.82 13.96
C THR A 128 -15.96 -9.86 13.83
N PHE A 129 -16.26 -8.56 13.92
CA PHE A 129 -15.25 -7.51 14.00
C PHE A 129 -14.89 -7.24 15.46
N HIS A 130 -13.61 -7.11 15.73
CA HIS A 130 -13.06 -6.72 17.03
C HIS A 130 -12.47 -5.32 16.95
N VAL A 131 -12.89 -4.45 17.87
CA VAL A 131 -12.35 -3.09 17.99
C VAL A 131 -11.40 -3.06 19.19
N PHE A 132 -10.14 -2.76 18.92
CA PHE A 132 -9.13 -2.52 19.96
C PHE A 132 -8.95 -1.02 20.10
N VAL A 133 -9.00 -0.53 21.31
CA VAL A 133 -8.83 0.90 21.61
C VAL A 133 -7.72 1.06 22.65
N ASP A 134 -6.81 1.97 22.37
CA ASP A 134 -5.75 2.38 23.28
C ASP A 134 -5.81 3.91 23.45
N ALA A 135 -5.67 4.39 24.67
CA ALA A 135 -5.78 5.80 24.99
C ALA A 135 -4.62 6.26 25.89
N SER A 136 -4.06 7.40 25.58
CA SER A 136 -3.12 8.14 26.42
C SER A 136 -3.71 9.50 26.78
N ASP A 137 -3.02 10.27 27.63
CA ASP A 137 -3.47 11.63 28.01
C ASP A 137 -3.61 12.57 26.81
N ASN A 138 -2.96 12.29 25.69
CA ASN A 138 -2.88 13.19 24.53
C ASN A 138 -3.50 12.62 23.25
N ALA A 139 -3.80 11.32 23.17
CA ALA A 139 -4.28 10.68 21.95
C ALA A 139 -5.10 9.42 22.22
N ILE A 140 -6.01 9.12 21.31
CA ILE A 140 -6.75 7.85 21.26
C ILE A 140 -6.39 7.16 19.95
N GLY A 141 -5.94 5.91 20.05
CA GLY A 141 -5.72 5.02 18.90
C GLY A 141 -6.77 3.93 18.85
N SER A 142 -7.13 3.48 17.67
CA SER A 142 -8.01 2.32 17.52
C SER A 142 -7.63 1.46 16.33
N ALA A 143 -7.84 0.14 16.45
CA ALA A 143 -7.69 -0.81 15.37
C ALA A 143 -8.95 -1.66 15.25
N LEU A 144 -9.44 -1.85 14.03
CA LEU A 144 -10.53 -2.75 13.70
C LEU A 144 -9.92 -4.00 13.08
N MET A 145 -10.20 -5.17 13.64
CA MET A 145 -9.62 -6.44 13.22
C MET A 145 -10.68 -7.51 13.04
N GLN A 146 -10.39 -8.48 12.19
CA GLN A 146 -11.08 -9.77 12.12
C GLN A 146 -10.07 -10.85 12.49
N LEU A 147 -10.46 -11.75 13.40
CA LEU A 147 -9.65 -12.90 13.76
C LEU A 147 -10.11 -14.08 12.90
N THR A 148 -9.20 -14.64 12.13
CA THR A 148 -9.48 -15.78 11.25
C THR A 148 -9.43 -17.12 11.98
N GLU A 149 -8.76 -17.15 13.15
CA GLU A 149 -8.75 -18.30 14.08
C GLU A 149 -8.52 -17.80 15.52
N PRO A 150 -8.98 -18.55 16.56
CA PRO A 150 -8.79 -18.16 17.95
C PRO A 150 -7.39 -18.54 18.45
N ASN A 151 -6.36 -17.98 17.84
CA ASN A 151 -4.99 -18.12 18.33
C ASN A 151 -4.47 -16.77 18.79
N TRP A 152 -4.42 -16.65 20.10
CA TRP A 152 -3.78 -15.55 20.84
C TRP A 152 -2.28 -15.79 20.91
#